data_a6f042bc66d72b6d38617024ceeb47d6
#
_entry.id   a6f042bc66d72b6d38617024ceeb47d6
#
_cell.length_a   1.000
_cell.length_b   1.000
_cell.length_c   1.000
_cell.angle_alpha   90.00
_cell.angle_beta   90.00
_cell.angle_gamma   90.00
#
_symmetry.space_group_name_H-M   'P 1'
#
loop_
_entity.id
_entity.type
_entity.pdbx_description
1 polymer ?
#
loop_
_entity_poly.entity_id
_entity_poly.type
_entity_poly.pdbx_seq_one_letter_code
_entity_poly.pdbx_strand_id
1 'polypeptide(L)'
;MSNSSQASQRIAALLDDNSFVEIGAKVTARATDFNMKPTETPSDGVVTGYGVIDGSLVYVYSQDASVMNGTVGEMHAKKIANLYDLALKTGAPVIGLIDSAGLRLQEATDALNAFGEIYMKQTLASGVIPQITAVFGNCGGGLALIPALTDFTFMEGKKAKLFVNSPNALAGNNADKCDTAAADFQSEKAGLVDVVADEADILAQIRQLVSMLPANNEDE
;
A
#
# COMPACT_ATOMS: atom_id res chain seq x y z
N MET A 1 10.70 -5.43 -15.75
CA MET A 1 9.30 -5.11 -15.34
C MET A 1 8.36 -5.55 -16.45
N SER A 2 7.29 -6.26 -16.16
CA SER A 2 6.16 -6.27 -17.09
C SER A 2 5.51 -4.89 -16.97
N ASN A 3 5.78 -4.02 -17.90
CA ASN A 3 5.29 -2.62 -17.96
C ASN A 3 3.76 -2.51 -18.15
N SER A 4 3.01 -3.53 -17.81
CA SER A 4 1.58 -3.62 -18.17
C SER A 4 0.61 -3.45 -17.00
N SER A 5 1.04 -3.64 -15.75
CA SER A 5 0.11 -3.50 -14.62
C SER A 5 0.02 -2.05 -14.11
N GLN A 6 -1.16 -1.69 -13.59
CA GLN A 6 -1.34 -0.37 -12.96
C GLN A 6 -0.36 -0.14 -11.80
N ALA A 7 -0.05 -1.19 -11.04
CA ALA A 7 0.92 -1.12 -9.94
C ALA A 7 2.30 -0.67 -10.43
N SER A 8 2.79 -1.27 -11.52
CA SER A 8 4.08 -0.88 -12.13
C SER A 8 4.05 0.51 -12.73
N GLN A 9 2.92 0.92 -13.33
CA GLN A 9 2.75 2.26 -13.90
C GLN A 9 2.78 3.34 -12.81
N ARG A 10 2.14 3.11 -11.65
CA ARG A 10 2.19 4.01 -10.50
C ARG A 10 3.61 4.21 -9.99
N ILE A 11 4.37 3.13 -9.86
CA ILE A 11 5.79 3.21 -9.46
C ILE A 11 6.60 4.01 -10.48
N ALA A 12 6.41 3.75 -11.77
CA ALA A 12 7.13 4.46 -12.83
C ALA A 12 6.79 5.96 -12.88
N ALA A 13 5.54 6.33 -12.55
CA ALA A 13 5.12 7.74 -12.47
C ALA A 13 5.58 8.44 -11.19
N LEU A 14 5.81 7.68 -10.12
CA LEU A 14 6.25 8.20 -8.83
C LEU A 14 7.76 8.46 -8.77
N LEU A 15 8.57 7.57 -9.32
CA LEU A 15 10.02 7.57 -9.19
C LEU A 15 10.70 8.25 -10.38
N ASP A 16 11.95 8.65 -10.20
CA ASP A 16 12.80 9.17 -11.27
C ASP A 16 13.05 8.11 -12.34
N ASP A 17 13.17 8.54 -13.58
CA ASP A 17 13.35 7.66 -14.73
C ASP A 17 14.49 6.66 -14.52
N ASN A 18 14.20 5.38 -14.77
CA ASN A 18 15.15 4.27 -14.67
C ASN A 18 15.78 4.05 -13.28
N SER A 19 15.26 4.66 -12.23
CA SER A 19 15.78 4.50 -10.87
C SER A 19 15.27 3.26 -10.14
N PHE A 20 14.13 2.70 -10.57
CA PHE A 20 13.48 1.60 -9.85
C PHE A 20 14.22 0.26 -9.95
N VAL A 21 14.50 -0.32 -8.79
CA VAL A 21 15.03 -1.67 -8.65
C VAL A 21 14.01 -2.53 -7.92
N GLU A 22 13.43 -3.50 -8.62
CA GLU A 22 12.43 -4.41 -8.07
C GLU A 22 13.06 -5.47 -7.18
N ILE A 23 12.47 -5.69 -5.99
CA ILE A 23 12.84 -6.75 -5.05
C ILE A 23 11.73 -7.79 -5.01
N GLY A 24 12.10 -9.09 -5.12
CA GLY A 24 11.12 -10.17 -5.01
C GLY A 24 10.20 -10.33 -6.23
N ALA A 25 10.64 -9.91 -7.42
CA ALA A 25 9.88 -10.03 -8.67
C ALA A 25 9.41 -11.45 -9.00
N LYS A 26 10.18 -12.46 -8.57
CA LYS A 26 9.92 -13.90 -8.84
C LYS A 26 9.17 -14.59 -7.70
N VAL A 27 8.81 -13.86 -6.65
CA VAL A 27 8.02 -14.40 -5.54
C VAL A 27 6.59 -14.62 -6.02
N THR A 28 6.02 -15.77 -5.70
CA THR A 28 4.64 -16.13 -5.98
C THR A 28 3.94 -16.54 -4.70
N ALA A 29 2.61 -16.63 -4.70
CA ALA A 29 1.84 -17.16 -3.58
C ALA A 29 2.30 -18.56 -3.21
N ARG A 30 2.25 -18.88 -1.93
CA ARG A 30 2.46 -20.23 -1.44
C ARG A 30 1.28 -21.11 -1.86
N ALA A 31 1.58 -22.32 -2.38
CA ALA A 31 0.54 -23.34 -2.59
C ALA A 31 0.11 -23.88 -1.21
N THR A 32 -1.13 -23.60 -0.81
CA THR A 32 -1.61 -23.91 0.54
C THR A 32 -2.57 -25.07 0.61
N ASP A 33 -3.26 -25.42 -0.49
CA ASP A 33 -4.37 -26.36 -0.44
C ASP A 33 -4.22 -27.57 -1.36
N PHE A 34 -4.63 -28.72 -0.84
CA PHE A 34 -4.79 -29.95 -1.62
C PHE A 34 -5.83 -29.75 -2.73
N ASN A 35 -5.47 -30.14 -3.96
CA ASN A 35 -6.34 -30.12 -5.14
C ASN A 35 -6.80 -28.73 -5.64
N MET A 36 -6.22 -27.63 -5.19
CA MET A 36 -6.44 -26.33 -5.82
C MET A 36 -5.67 -26.26 -7.14
N LYS A 37 -6.31 -25.74 -8.18
CA LYS A 37 -5.61 -25.47 -9.44
C LYS A 37 -4.54 -24.41 -9.18
N PRO A 38 -3.30 -24.61 -9.71
CA PRO A 38 -2.29 -23.55 -9.65
C PRO A 38 -2.85 -22.26 -10.24
N THR A 39 -2.82 -21.19 -9.46
CA THR A 39 -3.13 -19.85 -9.93
C THR A 39 -1.82 -19.10 -10.13
N GLU A 40 -1.64 -18.51 -11.30
CA GLU A 40 -0.49 -17.63 -11.51
C GLU A 40 -0.64 -16.37 -10.66
N THR A 41 0.35 -16.14 -9.80
CA THR A 41 0.40 -14.99 -8.89
C THR A 41 1.72 -14.25 -9.05
N PRO A 42 1.91 -13.57 -10.19
CA PRO A 42 3.16 -12.85 -10.43
C PRO A 42 3.40 -11.82 -9.33
N SER A 43 4.60 -11.84 -8.77
CA SER A 43 5.03 -10.97 -7.67
C SER A 43 4.13 -11.04 -6.42
N ASP A 44 3.31 -12.07 -6.31
CA ASP A 44 2.25 -12.27 -5.32
C ASP A 44 1.32 -11.06 -5.14
N GLY A 45 0.99 -10.37 -6.23
CA GLY A 45 0.06 -9.24 -6.25
C GLY A 45 0.58 -7.96 -5.61
N VAL A 46 1.90 -7.85 -5.37
CA VAL A 46 2.53 -6.62 -4.93
C VAL A 46 3.91 -6.43 -5.54
N VAL A 47 4.12 -5.30 -6.19
CA VAL A 47 5.44 -4.89 -6.70
C VAL A 47 6.15 -4.15 -5.57
N THR A 48 7.34 -4.61 -5.20
CA THR A 48 8.14 -4.03 -4.12
C THR A 48 9.54 -3.70 -4.61
N GLY A 49 10.11 -2.61 -4.14
CA GLY A 49 11.47 -2.22 -4.52
C GLY A 49 11.87 -0.87 -3.95
N TYR A 50 12.95 -0.34 -4.48
CA TYR A 50 13.44 0.98 -4.14
C TYR A 50 13.78 1.78 -5.41
N GLY A 51 13.84 3.07 -5.28
CA GLY A 51 14.25 3.99 -6.32
C GLY A 51 14.55 5.35 -5.72
N VAL A 52 14.60 6.37 -6.54
CA VAL A 52 14.84 7.73 -6.07
C VAL A 52 13.73 8.67 -6.51
N ILE A 53 13.49 9.69 -5.70
CA ILE A 53 12.64 10.85 -6.00
C ILE A 53 13.52 12.09 -5.82
N ASP A 54 13.77 12.80 -6.92
CA ASP A 54 14.64 13.98 -6.94
C ASP A 54 16.01 13.72 -6.26
N GLY A 55 16.57 12.51 -6.50
CA GLY A 55 17.83 12.05 -5.95
C GLY A 55 17.76 11.42 -4.55
N SER A 56 16.64 11.52 -3.82
CA SER A 56 16.44 10.94 -2.48
C SER A 56 15.98 9.50 -2.56
N LEU A 57 16.65 8.60 -1.84
CA LEU A 57 16.27 7.18 -1.78
C LEU A 57 14.91 7.01 -1.12
N VAL A 58 14.05 6.20 -1.75
CA VAL A 58 12.75 5.78 -1.19
C VAL A 58 12.52 4.30 -1.42
N TYR A 59 11.78 3.68 -0.52
CA TYR A 59 11.25 2.33 -0.70
C TYR A 59 9.78 2.40 -1.04
N VAL A 60 9.34 1.60 -2.00
CA VAL A 60 7.96 1.63 -2.49
C VAL A 60 7.40 0.23 -2.64
N TYR A 61 6.15 0.05 -2.25
CA TYR A 61 5.35 -1.10 -2.64
C TYR A 61 4.06 -0.63 -3.30
N SER A 62 3.62 -1.35 -4.33
CA SER A 62 2.38 -1.06 -5.06
C SER A 62 1.58 -2.34 -5.24
N GLN A 63 0.37 -2.36 -4.72
CA GLN A 63 -0.52 -3.51 -4.84
C GLN A 63 -1.13 -3.58 -6.23
N ASP A 64 -1.18 -4.79 -6.78
CA ASP A 64 -1.67 -5.08 -8.12
C ASP A 64 -3.03 -5.77 -8.06
N ALA A 65 -4.09 -5.00 -8.24
CA ALA A 65 -5.46 -5.52 -8.23
C ALA A 65 -5.76 -6.51 -9.36
N SER A 66 -4.92 -6.57 -10.40
CA SER A 66 -5.05 -7.57 -11.49
C SER A 66 -4.65 -8.98 -11.05
N VAL A 67 -3.88 -9.10 -9.96
CA VAL A 67 -3.43 -10.38 -9.39
C VAL A 67 -4.22 -10.68 -8.12
N MET A 68 -5.14 -11.62 -8.16
CA MET A 68 -6.02 -12.01 -7.03
C MET A 68 -6.66 -10.81 -6.32
N ASN A 69 -7.07 -9.78 -7.08
CA ASN A 69 -7.61 -8.51 -6.55
C ASN A 69 -6.66 -7.78 -5.56
N GLY A 70 -5.35 -7.96 -5.70
CA GLY A 70 -4.37 -7.38 -4.80
C GLY A 70 -4.42 -7.89 -3.36
N THR A 71 -5.12 -9.01 -3.11
CA THR A 71 -5.33 -9.53 -1.75
C THR A 71 -4.01 -9.90 -1.07
N VAL A 72 -3.94 -9.63 0.23
CA VAL A 72 -2.76 -9.86 1.06
C VAL A 72 -2.75 -11.30 1.55
N GLY A 73 -1.75 -12.06 1.10
CA GLY A 73 -1.39 -13.37 1.60
C GLY A 73 -0.02 -13.34 2.29
N GLU A 74 0.47 -14.51 2.68
CA GLU A 74 1.73 -14.64 3.42
C GLU A 74 2.93 -14.04 2.66
N MET A 75 3.12 -14.42 1.39
CA MET A 75 4.27 -13.95 0.62
C MET A 75 4.15 -12.48 0.23
N HIS A 76 2.95 -12.01 -0.06
CA HIS A 76 2.64 -10.59 -0.26
C HIS A 76 3.11 -9.74 0.94
N ALA A 77 2.70 -10.13 2.16
CA ALA A 77 3.09 -9.43 3.37
C ALA A 77 4.58 -9.54 3.68
N LYS A 78 5.21 -10.71 3.47
CA LYS A 78 6.65 -10.88 3.64
C LYS A 78 7.47 -9.97 2.74
N LYS A 79 7.01 -9.72 1.52
CA LYS A 79 7.66 -8.76 0.62
C LYS A 79 7.61 -7.34 1.20
N ILE A 80 6.45 -6.91 1.70
CA ILE A 80 6.28 -5.59 2.34
C ILE A 80 7.12 -5.51 3.63
N ALA A 81 7.07 -6.53 4.48
CA ALA A 81 7.86 -6.58 5.72
C ALA A 81 9.37 -6.49 5.46
N ASN A 82 9.88 -7.22 4.46
CA ASN A 82 11.28 -7.13 4.05
C ASN A 82 11.66 -5.75 3.55
N LEU A 83 10.73 -5.08 2.85
CA LEU A 83 10.95 -3.70 2.39
C LEU A 83 11.14 -2.74 3.57
N TYR A 84 10.32 -2.86 4.62
CA TYR A 84 10.47 -2.10 5.85
C TYR A 84 11.81 -2.36 6.56
N ASP A 85 12.27 -3.63 6.59
CA ASP A 85 13.57 -3.97 7.17
C ASP A 85 14.73 -3.30 6.43
N LEU A 86 14.64 -3.18 5.13
CA LEU A 86 15.64 -2.48 4.32
C LEU A 86 15.57 -0.96 4.52
N ALA A 87 14.36 -0.41 4.54
CA ALA A 87 14.14 1.02 4.76
C ALA A 87 14.64 1.47 6.14
N LEU A 88 14.39 0.71 7.19
CA LEU A 88 14.88 0.98 8.54
C LEU A 88 16.41 0.97 8.63
N LYS A 89 17.09 0.15 7.83
CA LYS A 89 18.57 0.10 7.81
C LYS A 89 19.19 1.32 7.12
N THR A 90 18.47 1.93 6.19
CA THR A 90 18.97 3.08 5.41
C THR A 90 18.42 4.42 5.90
N GLY A 91 17.40 4.41 6.76
CA GLY A 91 16.70 5.61 7.22
C GLY A 91 15.77 6.24 6.18
N ALA A 92 15.52 5.56 5.05
CA ALA A 92 14.76 6.10 3.94
C ALA A 92 13.24 5.92 4.11
N PRO A 93 12.41 6.82 3.54
CA PRO A 93 10.96 6.72 3.59
C PRO A 93 10.40 5.45 2.94
N VAL A 94 9.24 4.98 3.44
CA VAL A 94 8.43 3.93 2.80
C VAL A 94 7.15 4.53 2.25
N ILE A 95 6.86 4.24 0.98
CA ILE A 95 5.65 4.68 0.28
C ILE A 95 4.82 3.45 -0.10
N GLY A 96 3.60 3.37 0.40
CA GLY A 96 2.62 2.32 0.10
C GLY A 96 1.54 2.80 -0.86
N LEU A 97 1.41 2.15 -2.02
CA LEU A 97 0.38 2.43 -3.01
C LEU A 97 -0.66 1.30 -2.94
N ILE A 98 -1.80 1.59 -2.33
CA ILE A 98 -2.81 0.61 -1.93
C ILE A 98 -3.89 0.46 -3.00
N ASP A 99 -4.11 -0.78 -3.42
CA ASP A 99 -5.24 -1.18 -4.27
C ASP A 99 -5.50 -2.68 -4.05
N SER A 100 -6.29 -3.01 -3.03
CA SER A 100 -6.44 -4.39 -2.57
C SER A 100 -7.81 -4.66 -1.99
N ALA A 101 -8.37 -5.80 -2.31
CA ALA A 101 -9.61 -6.30 -1.71
C ALA A 101 -9.45 -6.76 -0.24
N GLY A 102 -8.25 -6.68 0.33
CA GLY A 102 -7.99 -7.02 1.73
C GLY A 102 -7.38 -8.40 1.94
N LEU A 103 -7.91 -9.18 2.88
CA LEU A 103 -7.39 -10.49 3.26
C LEU A 103 -7.54 -11.52 2.13
N ARG A 104 -6.49 -12.30 1.86
CA ARG A 104 -6.56 -13.47 0.98
C ARG A 104 -7.18 -14.64 1.72
N LEU A 105 -8.49 -14.85 1.53
CA LEU A 105 -9.28 -15.85 2.25
C LEU A 105 -8.77 -17.29 2.04
N GLN A 106 -8.18 -17.58 0.89
CA GLN A 106 -7.62 -18.89 0.55
C GLN A 106 -6.44 -19.29 1.44
N GLU A 107 -5.75 -18.34 2.04
CA GLU A 107 -4.63 -18.57 2.96
C GLU A 107 -5.05 -18.52 4.45
N ALA A 108 -6.31 -18.25 4.73
CA ALA A 108 -6.93 -18.31 6.07
C ALA A 108 -6.08 -17.64 7.17
N THR A 109 -5.65 -18.40 8.19
CA THR A 109 -4.89 -17.91 9.31
C THR A 109 -3.50 -17.39 8.95
N ASP A 110 -2.89 -17.89 7.87
CA ASP A 110 -1.58 -17.42 7.41
C ASP A 110 -1.68 -16.00 6.84
N ALA A 111 -2.76 -15.70 6.10
CA ALA A 111 -3.03 -14.34 5.63
C ALA A 111 -3.37 -13.39 6.80
N LEU A 112 -4.05 -13.87 7.83
CA LEU A 112 -4.33 -13.07 9.03
C LEU A 112 -3.04 -12.74 9.79
N ASN A 113 -2.14 -13.72 9.96
CA ASN A 113 -0.81 -13.50 10.53
C ASN A 113 0.01 -12.52 9.70
N ALA A 114 -0.13 -12.56 8.37
CA ALA A 114 0.54 -11.68 7.44
C ALA A 114 0.22 -10.20 7.68
N PHE A 115 -1.02 -9.85 8.00
CA PHE A 115 -1.36 -8.48 8.43
C PHE A 115 -0.61 -8.09 9.70
N GLY A 116 -0.52 -8.99 10.67
CA GLY A 116 0.23 -8.76 11.90
C GLY A 116 1.71 -8.43 11.65
N GLU A 117 2.34 -9.10 10.67
CA GLU A 117 3.72 -8.80 10.27
C GLU A 117 3.85 -7.37 9.70
N ILE A 118 2.93 -6.95 8.83
CA ILE A 118 2.95 -5.58 8.29
C ILE A 118 2.76 -4.55 9.41
N TYR A 119 1.76 -4.72 10.27
CA TYR A 119 1.49 -3.79 11.38
C TYR A 119 2.67 -3.67 12.33
N MET A 120 3.31 -4.80 12.65
CA MET A 120 4.52 -4.81 13.49
C MET A 120 5.63 -3.97 12.85
N LYS A 121 5.88 -4.13 11.55
CA LYS A 121 6.93 -3.36 10.85
C LYS A 121 6.59 -1.87 10.79
N GLN A 122 5.36 -1.50 10.51
CA GLN A 122 4.91 -0.11 10.53
C GLN A 122 5.05 0.51 11.92
N THR A 123 4.70 -0.22 12.97
CA THR A 123 4.84 0.24 14.35
C THR A 123 6.31 0.45 14.74
N LEU A 124 7.21 -0.46 14.34
CA LEU A 124 8.65 -0.32 14.57
C LEU A 124 9.26 0.84 13.76
N ALA A 125 8.70 1.15 12.61
CA ALA A 125 9.14 2.25 11.75
C ALA A 125 8.60 3.62 12.21
N SER A 126 7.53 3.64 13.00
CA SER A 126 6.89 4.87 13.49
C SER A 126 7.86 5.75 14.29
N GLY A 127 8.00 6.99 13.87
CA GLY A 127 8.96 7.93 14.47
C GLY A 127 10.44 7.66 14.14
N VAL A 128 10.73 6.68 13.29
CA VAL A 128 12.10 6.34 12.85
C VAL A 128 12.33 6.72 11.39
N ILE A 129 11.39 6.38 10.52
CA ILE A 129 11.41 6.74 9.10
C ILE A 129 10.03 7.28 8.68
N PRO A 130 9.96 8.20 7.71
CA PRO A 130 8.68 8.66 7.16
C PRO A 130 7.91 7.52 6.49
N GLN A 131 6.62 7.44 6.76
CA GLN A 131 5.71 6.45 6.18
C GLN A 131 4.57 7.16 5.46
N ILE A 132 4.41 6.91 4.16
CA ILE A 132 3.40 7.54 3.30
C ILE A 132 2.51 6.47 2.70
N THR A 133 1.20 6.65 2.79
CA THR A 133 0.22 5.77 2.14
C THR A 133 -0.63 6.54 1.15
N ALA A 134 -0.84 5.97 -0.04
CA ALA A 134 -1.81 6.45 -1.02
C ALA A 134 -2.78 5.34 -1.41
N VAL A 135 -4.07 5.60 -1.27
CA VAL A 135 -5.15 4.66 -1.57
C VAL A 135 -5.75 5.00 -2.93
N PHE A 136 -5.57 4.10 -3.90
CA PHE A 136 -6.05 4.27 -5.28
C PHE A 136 -7.26 3.41 -5.64
N GLY A 137 -7.53 2.39 -4.87
CA GLY A 137 -8.64 1.48 -5.06
C GLY A 137 -9.25 1.08 -3.72
N ASN A 138 -9.54 -0.19 -3.55
CA ASN A 138 -10.09 -0.68 -2.29
C ASN A 138 -9.01 -0.78 -1.21
N CYS A 139 -9.37 -0.39 0.01
CA CYS A 139 -8.60 -0.56 1.23
C CYS A 139 -9.57 -0.95 2.35
N GLY A 140 -9.93 -2.23 2.41
CA GLY A 140 -11.01 -2.72 3.27
C GLY A 140 -10.57 -3.69 4.37
N GLY A 141 -11.35 -3.77 5.42
CA GLY A 141 -11.12 -4.68 6.55
C GLY A 141 -9.83 -4.37 7.30
N GLY A 142 -9.03 -5.39 7.59
CA GLY A 142 -7.73 -5.24 8.25
C GLY A 142 -6.75 -4.33 7.49
N LEU A 143 -6.84 -4.28 6.16
CA LEU A 143 -5.99 -3.43 5.36
C LEU A 143 -6.15 -1.93 5.71
N ALA A 144 -7.34 -1.52 6.15
CA ALA A 144 -7.62 -0.13 6.53
C ALA A 144 -6.80 0.39 7.74
N LEU A 145 -6.15 -0.51 8.49
CA LEU A 145 -5.21 -0.12 9.54
C LEU A 145 -3.88 0.39 8.99
N ILE A 146 -3.50 -0.01 7.78
CA ILE A 146 -2.23 0.43 7.17
C ILE A 146 -2.15 1.95 7.05
N PRO A 147 -3.11 2.66 6.41
CA PRO A 147 -3.08 4.12 6.38
C PRO A 147 -3.10 4.76 7.78
N ALA A 148 -3.82 4.17 8.73
CA ALA A 148 -3.89 4.69 10.09
C ALA A 148 -2.58 4.57 10.89
N LEU A 149 -1.63 3.73 10.44
CA LEU A 149 -0.32 3.52 11.06
C LEU A 149 0.79 4.30 10.33
N THR A 150 0.49 5.04 9.29
CA THR A 150 1.46 5.85 8.53
C THR A 150 1.33 7.33 8.86
N ASP A 151 2.34 8.13 8.51
CA ASP A 151 2.42 9.54 8.89
C ASP A 151 1.59 10.43 7.98
N PHE A 152 1.47 10.07 6.68
CA PHE A 152 0.73 10.83 5.69
C PHE A 152 -0.16 9.91 4.85
N THR A 153 -1.41 10.29 4.67
CA THR A 153 -2.40 9.50 3.93
C THR A 153 -3.02 10.30 2.80
N PHE A 154 -2.86 9.80 1.58
CA PHE A 154 -3.48 10.30 0.36
C PHE A 154 -4.58 9.36 -0.11
N MET A 155 -5.62 9.87 -0.73
CA MET A 155 -6.70 9.04 -1.26
C MET A 155 -7.24 9.58 -2.58
N GLU A 156 -7.39 8.71 -3.57
CA GLU A 156 -8.01 9.07 -4.84
C GLU A 156 -9.52 9.33 -4.64
N GLY A 157 -9.99 10.47 -5.16
CA GLY A 157 -11.29 11.02 -4.77
C GLY A 157 -12.51 10.29 -5.33
N LYS A 158 -12.39 9.53 -6.41
CA LYS A 158 -13.54 8.97 -7.16
C LYS A 158 -13.73 7.47 -6.96
N LYS A 159 -12.64 6.71 -6.99
CA LYS A 159 -12.66 5.24 -7.02
C LYS A 159 -12.28 4.61 -5.69
N ALA A 160 -11.37 5.28 -4.95
CA ALA A 160 -10.82 4.73 -3.74
C ALA A 160 -11.87 4.59 -2.64
N LYS A 161 -11.76 3.50 -1.88
CA LYS A 161 -12.64 3.18 -0.75
C LYS A 161 -11.80 2.74 0.43
N LEU A 162 -11.97 3.41 1.56
CA LEU A 162 -11.26 3.12 2.81
C LEU A 162 -12.26 2.83 3.92
N PHE A 163 -12.26 1.61 4.45
CA PHE A 163 -13.21 1.17 5.47
C PHE A 163 -12.75 -0.06 6.24
N VAL A 164 -13.02 -0.13 7.52
CA VAL A 164 -12.93 -1.37 8.29
C VAL A 164 -14.16 -2.24 8.02
N ASN A 165 -15.36 -1.66 8.18
CA ASN A 165 -16.61 -2.29 7.80
C ASN A 165 -17.24 -1.51 6.64
N SER A 166 -17.74 -2.24 5.63
CA SER A 166 -18.46 -1.63 4.52
C SER A 166 -19.62 -0.76 5.01
N PRO A 167 -19.90 0.39 4.36
CA PRO A 167 -21.06 1.23 4.69
C PRO A 167 -22.37 0.45 4.78
N ASN A 168 -22.52 -0.58 3.95
CA ASN A 168 -23.72 -1.44 3.91
C ASN A 168 -23.78 -2.46 5.07
N ALA A 169 -22.71 -2.69 5.77
CA ALA A 169 -22.65 -3.56 6.94
C ALA A 169 -22.91 -2.82 8.27
N LEU A 170 -22.98 -1.50 8.23
CA LEU A 170 -23.25 -0.68 9.41
C LEU A 170 -24.74 -0.63 9.72
N ALA A 171 -25.12 -0.83 10.98
CA ALA A 171 -26.51 -0.84 11.41
C ALA A 171 -27.23 0.49 11.07
N GLY A 172 -28.32 0.40 10.34
CA GLY A 172 -29.14 1.55 9.93
C GLY A 172 -28.51 2.43 8.84
N ASN A 173 -27.46 1.96 8.17
CA ASN A 173 -26.77 2.66 7.09
C ASN A 173 -26.70 1.82 5.79
N ASN A 174 -26.44 2.50 4.69
CA ASN A 174 -25.99 1.97 3.42
C ASN A 174 -25.19 3.06 2.67
N ALA A 175 -24.53 2.68 1.57
CA ALA A 175 -23.67 3.62 0.81
C ALA A 175 -24.46 4.81 0.23
N ASP A 176 -25.72 4.60 -0.19
CA ASP A 176 -26.54 5.67 -0.74
C ASP A 176 -26.97 6.70 0.33
N LYS A 177 -27.11 6.25 1.58
CA LYS A 177 -27.43 7.12 2.71
C LYS A 177 -26.22 7.87 3.24
N CYS A 178 -25.13 7.14 3.46
CA CYS A 178 -23.86 7.70 3.89
C CYS A 178 -22.72 6.75 3.48
N ASP A 179 -21.95 7.15 2.47
CA ASP A 179 -20.77 6.38 2.04
C ASP A 179 -19.57 6.68 2.95
N THR A 180 -19.54 5.99 4.09
CA THR A 180 -18.46 6.12 5.07
C THR A 180 -17.11 5.63 4.54
N ALA A 181 -17.06 4.99 3.37
CA ALA A 181 -15.84 4.54 2.72
C ALA A 181 -15.29 5.56 1.70
N ALA A 182 -16.05 6.59 1.37
CA ALA A 182 -15.65 7.60 0.39
C ALA A 182 -14.52 8.49 0.90
N ALA A 183 -13.69 9.00 -0.01
CA ALA A 183 -12.55 9.83 0.30
C ALA A 183 -12.93 11.10 1.08
N ASP A 184 -14.01 11.79 0.68
CA ASP A 184 -14.49 12.98 1.35
C ASP A 184 -14.92 12.69 2.80
N PHE A 185 -15.58 11.55 3.04
CA PHE A 185 -15.92 11.15 4.41
C PHE A 185 -14.67 10.88 5.25
N GLN A 186 -13.70 10.16 4.69
CA GLN A 186 -12.47 9.81 5.41
C GLN A 186 -11.59 11.02 5.69
N SER A 187 -11.62 12.04 4.84
CA SER A 187 -10.90 13.29 5.06
C SER A 187 -11.68 14.24 5.99
N GLU A 188 -12.91 14.63 5.62
CA GLU A 188 -13.64 15.70 6.30
C GLU A 188 -14.30 15.29 7.62
N LYS A 189 -14.69 14.01 7.76
CA LYS A 189 -15.45 13.53 8.93
C LYS A 189 -14.62 12.62 9.84
N ALA A 190 -13.87 11.69 9.26
CA ALA A 190 -13.03 10.79 10.03
C ALA A 190 -11.65 11.38 10.36
N GLY A 191 -11.14 12.31 9.55
CA GLY A 191 -9.84 12.95 9.76
C GLY A 191 -8.65 11.99 9.57
N LEU A 192 -8.84 10.92 8.80
CA LEU A 192 -7.78 9.93 8.55
C LEU A 192 -7.00 10.20 7.27
N VAL A 193 -7.61 10.88 6.30
CA VAL A 193 -7.01 11.18 5.00
C VAL A 193 -6.62 12.65 4.94
N ASP A 194 -5.34 12.93 4.73
CA ASP A 194 -4.80 14.28 4.68
C ASP A 194 -5.10 14.97 3.36
N VAL A 195 -5.00 14.24 2.25
CA VAL A 195 -5.17 14.79 0.89
C VAL A 195 -6.06 13.90 0.05
N VAL A 196 -7.08 14.52 -0.57
CA VAL A 196 -7.95 13.90 -1.58
C VAL A 196 -7.69 14.58 -2.92
N ALA A 197 -7.29 13.80 -3.93
CA ALA A 197 -6.98 14.32 -5.28
C ALA A 197 -7.13 13.23 -6.35
N ASP A 198 -6.91 13.57 -7.60
CA ASP A 198 -6.76 12.58 -8.68
C ASP A 198 -5.42 11.85 -8.59
N GLU A 199 -5.32 10.64 -9.15
CA GLU A 199 -4.13 9.77 -9.05
C GLU A 199 -2.82 10.47 -9.47
N ALA A 200 -2.83 11.22 -10.57
CA ALA A 200 -1.64 11.94 -11.04
C ALA A 200 -1.19 13.04 -10.07
N ASP A 201 -2.14 13.76 -9.51
CA ASP A 201 -1.87 14.84 -8.55
C ASP A 201 -1.35 14.27 -7.22
N ILE A 202 -1.87 13.11 -6.78
CA ILE A 202 -1.37 12.41 -5.59
C ILE A 202 0.10 12.06 -5.78
N LEU A 203 0.47 11.44 -6.89
CA LEU A 203 1.85 11.05 -7.16
C LEU A 203 2.79 12.28 -7.20
N ALA A 204 2.35 13.38 -7.81
CA ALA A 204 3.09 14.63 -7.82
C ALA A 204 3.27 15.23 -6.41
N GLN A 205 2.21 15.21 -5.59
CA GLN A 205 2.26 15.72 -4.21
C GLN A 205 3.13 14.84 -3.30
N ILE A 206 3.13 13.52 -3.48
CA ILE A 206 4.05 12.63 -2.76
C ILE A 206 5.50 12.97 -3.12
N ARG A 207 5.83 13.23 -4.40
CA ARG A 207 7.16 13.68 -4.79
C ARG A 207 7.55 14.97 -4.07
N GLN A 208 6.65 15.97 -4.05
CA GLN A 208 6.88 17.22 -3.33
C GLN A 208 7.08 17.00 -1.82
N LEU A 209 6.27 16.14 -1.20
CA LEU A 209 6.42 15.80 0.21
C LEU A 209 7.79 15.19 0.49
N VAL A 210 8.20 14.20 -0.30
CA VAL A 210 9.52 13.56 -0.15
C VAL A 210 10.66 14.57 -0.27
N SER A 211 10.56 15.54 -1.20
CA SER A 211 11.59 16.59 -1.34
C SER A 211 11.69 17.55 -0.15
N MET A 212 10.67 17.60 0.70
CA MET A 212 10.65 18.42 1.93
C MET A 212 11.06 17.64 3.19
N LEU A 213 11.04 16.31 3.11
CA LEU A 213 11.44 15.45 4.22
C LEU A 213 12.96 15.24 4.22
N PRO A 214 13.57 15.06 5.40
CA PRO A 214 14.99 14.71 5.45
C PRO A 214 15.22 13.35 4.76
N ALA A 215 16.32 13.22 4.02
CA ALA A 215 16.68 11.99 3.32
C ALA A 215 16.99 10.84 4.28
N ASN A 216 17.49 11.17 5.46
CA ASN A 216 17.77 10.26 6.58
C ASN A 216 17.97 11.06 7.88
N ASN A 217 18.26 10.37 8.97
CA ASN A 217 18.45 11.00 10.29
C ASN A 217 19.78 11.78 10.46
N GLU A 218 20.61 11.83 9.44
CA GLU A 218 21.88 12.60 9.43
C GLU A 218 21.76 13.89 8.62
N ASP A 219 20.65 14.12 7.95
CA ASP A 219 20.34 15.37 7.25
C ASP A 219 20.09 16.52 8.25
N GLU A 220 20.75 17.66 8.02
CA GLU A 220 20.60 18.90 8.81
C GLU A 220 19.49 19.82 8.24
#